data_23426cf02863d9127105dbb7a33d9dd8
#
_entry.id   23426cf02863d9127105dbb7a33d9dd8
#
_cell.length_a   1.000
_cell.length_b   1.000
_cell.length_c   1.000
_cell.angle_alpha   90.00
_cell.angle_beta   90.00
_cell.angle_gamma   90.00
#
_symmetry.space_group_name_H-M   'P 1'
#
loop_
_entity.id
_entity.type
_entity.pdbx_description
1 polymer ?
#
loop_
_entity_poly.entity_id
_entity_poly.type
_entity_poly.pdbx_seq_one_letter_code
_entity_poly.pdbx_strand_id
1 'polypeptide(L)' 'MKMELQAILGVLEERENKTENKVDDLDECSHHYHYELGRLSVLREIKSMVKDLLEE' A
#
# COMPACT_ATOMS: atom_id res chain seq x y z
N MET A 1 -8.06 1.07 -20.40
CA MET A 1 -7.40 0.17 -19.42
C MET A 1 -6.26 0.85 -18.67
N LYS A 2 -5.32 1.49 -19.36
CA LYS A 2 -4.19 2.14 -18.67
C LYS A 2 -4.60 3.25 -17.71
N MET A 3 -5.60 4.03 -18.07
CA MET A 3 -6.07 5.12 -17.19
C MET A 3 -6.66 4.56 -15.89
N GLU A 4 -7.42 3.47 -15.99
CA GLU A 4 -7.98 2.82 -14.80
C GLU A 4 -6.89 2.24 -13.92
N LEU A 5 -5.87 1.63 -14.51
CA LEU A 5 -4.75 1.08 -13.76
C LEU A 5 -3.95 2.19 -13.08
N GLN A 6 -3.77 3.33 -13.75
CA GLN A 6 -3.07 4.47 -13.14
C GLN A 6 -3.87 5.06 -11.99
N ALA A 7 -5.20 5.11 -12.12
CA ALA A 7 -6.06 5.58 -11.03
C ALA A 7 -5.98 4.64 -9.82
N ILE A 8 -5.98 3.33 -10.06
CA ILE A 8 -5.83 2.34 -9.00
C ILE A 8 -4.46 2.50 -8.32
N LEU A 9 -3.42 2.68 -9.12
CA LEU A 9 -2.06 2.87 -8.59
C LEU A 9 -2.01 4.10 -7.67
N GLY A 10 -2.64 5.20 -8.08
CA GLY A 10 -2.71 6.41 -7.26
C GLY A 10 -3.39 6.18 -5.92
N VAL A 11 -4.50 5.42 -5.92
CA VAL A 11 -5.21 5.08 -4.69
C VAL A 11 -4.32 4.21 -3.79
N LEU A 12 -3.62 3.24 -4.38
CA LEU A 12 -2.73 2.35 -3.63
C LEU A 12 -1.59 3.13 -2.99
N GLU A 13 -0.99 4.07 -3.72
CA GLU A 13 0.08 4.91 -3.19
C GLU A 13 -0.40 5.78 -2.04
N GLU A 14 -1.59 6.34 -2.15
CA GLU A 14 -2.18 7.14 -1.08
C GLU A 14 -2.42 6.29 0.18
N ARG A 15 -2.98 5.10 0.01
CA ARG A 15 -3.23 4.18 1.13
C ARG A 15 -1.93 3.72 1.77
N GLU A 16 -0.90 3.47 0.95
CA GLU A 16 0.42 3.10 1.44
C GLU A 16 0.98 4.21 2.33
N ASN A 17 0.92 5.47 1.88
CA ASN A 17 1.41 6.60 2.65
C ASN A 17 0.67 6.76 3.97
N LYS A 18 -0.65 6.63 3.96
CA LYS A 18 -1.46 6.71 5.17
C LYS A 18 -1.13 5.60 6.14
N THR A 19 -0.92 4.39 5.64
CA THR A 19 -0.59 3.24 6.47
C THR A 19 0.81 3.40 7.07
N GLU A 20 1.78 3.89 6.30
CA GLU A 20 3.12 4.17 6.81
C GLU A 20 3.07 5.18 7.95
N ASN A 21 2.27 6.24 7.79
CA ASN A 21 2.12 7.26 8.84
C ASN A 21 1.51 6.66 10.10
N LYS A 22 0.54 5.77 9.97
CA LYS A 22 -0.04 5.08 11.13
C LYS A 22 0.98 4.19 11.83
N VAL A 23 1.77 3.46 11.06
CA VAL A 23 2.81 2.58 11.61
C VAL A 23 3.82 3.39 12.41
N ASP A 24 4.22 4.54 11.91
CA ASP A 24 5.17 5.41 12.58
C ASP A 24 4.66 5.91 13.93
N ASP A 25 3.34 6.06 14.07
CA ASP A 25 2.72 6.55 15.31
C ASP A 25 2.39 5.42 16.29
N LEU A 26 2.51 4.16 15.89
CA LEU A 26 2.15 3.02 16.73
C LEU A 26 3.37 2.44 17.44
N ASP A 27 3.11 1.88 18.63
CA ASP A 27 4.11 1.14 19.40
C ASP A 27 4.42 -0.18 18.69
N GLU A 28 5.71 -0.46 18.51
CA GLU A 28 6.18 -1.69 17.85
C GLU A 28 5.67 -2.96 18.50
N CYS A 29 5.31 -2.90 19.78
CA CYS A 29 4.82 -4.06 20.53
C CYS A 29 3.31 -4.23 20.43
N SER A 30 2.59 -3.32 19.77
CA SER A 30 1.14 -3.38 19.71
C SER A 30 0.65 -4.30 18.58
N HIS A 31 -0.54 -4.88 18.79
CA HIS A 31 -1.20 -5.67 17.75
C HIS A 31 -1.54 -4.82 16.54
N HIS A 32 -1.90 -3.56 16.77
CA HIS A 32 -2.21 -2.62 15.68
C HIS A 32 -1.00 -2.38 14.79
N TYR A 33 0.19 -2.30 15.37
CA TYR A 33 1.43 -2.13 14.63
C TYR A 33 1.62 -3.29 13.63
N HIS A 34 1.52 -4.51 14.12
CA HIS A 34 1.70 -5.70 13.27
C HIS A 34 0.61 -5.82 12.22
N TYR A 35 -0.64 -5.47 12.56
CA TYR A 35 -1.75 -5.47 11.62
C TYR A 35 -1.49 -4.47 10.48
N GLU A 36 -1.07 -3.26 10.82
CA GLU A 36 -0.81 -2.23 9.81
C GLU A 36 0.41 -2.57 8.94
N LEU A 37 1.43 -3.22 9.52
CA LEU A 37 2.56 -3.71 8.74
C LEU A 37 2.12 -4.74 7.70
N GLY A 38 1.22 -5.64 8.10
CA GLY A 38 0.67 -6.64 7.18
C GLY A 38 -0.10 -5.99 6.04
N ARG A 39 -0.92 -4.98 6.36
CA ARG A 39 -1.64 -4.23 5.35
C ARG A 39 -0.70 -3.52 4.38
N LEU A 40 0.35 -2.91 4.92
CA LEU A 40 1.35 -2.21 4.12
C LEU A 40 2.04 -3.17 3.14
N SER A 41 2.38 -4.36 3.62
CA SER A 41 3.00 -5.40 2.80
C SER A 41 2.09 -5.78 1.63
N VAL A 42 0.80 -6.01 1.89
CA VAL A 42 -0.18 -6.35 0.86
C VAL A 42 -0.34 -5.21 -0.14
N LEU A 43 -0.40 -3.96 0.34
CA LEU A 43 -0.53 -2.79 -0.53
C LEU A 43 0.66 -2.68 -1.49
N ARG A 44 1.86 -2.93 -0.99
CA ARG A 44 3.08 -2.90 -1.82
C ARG A 44 3.07 -4.00 -2.86
N GLU A 45 2.60 -5.17 -2.49
CA GLU A 45 2.48 -6.31 -3.40
C GLU A 45 1.51 -6.00 -4.55
N ILE A 46 0.32 -5.50 -4.22
CA ILE A 46 -0.68 -5.13 -5.21
C ILE A 46 -0.18 -4.01 -6.10
N LYS A 47 0.49 -3.02 -5.52
CA LYS A 47 1.07 -1.91 -6.27
C LYS A 47 2.09 -2.42 -7.30
N SER A 48 2.92 -3.37 -6.91
CA SER A 48 3.89 -3.99 -7.82
C SER A 48 3.20 -4.68 -8.97
N MET A 49 2.13 -5.43 -8.70
CA MET A 49 1.35 -6.10 -9.74
C MET A 49 0.75 -5.11 -10.74
N VAL A 50 0.19 -4.00 -10.22
CA VAL A 50 -0.40 -2.97 -11.10
C VAL A 50 0.68 -2.33 -11.96
N LYS A 51 1.85 -2.05 -11.41
CA LYS A 51 2.97 -1.51 -12.18
C LYS A 51 3.42 -2.44 -13.29
N ASP A 52 3.48 -3.73 -13.00
CA ASP A 52 3.83 -4.73 -14.01
C ASP A 52 2.83 -4.74 -15.16
N LEU A 53 1.54 -4.62 -14.85
CA LEU A 53 0.50 -4.55 -15.87
C LEU A 53 0.61 -3.29 -16.71
N LEU A 54 1.01 -2.17 -16.11
CA LEU A 54 1.18 -0.92 -16.83
C LEU A 54 2.38 -0.95 -17.78
N GLU A 55 3.41 -1.73 -17.45
CA GLU A 55 4.62 -1.85 -18.26
C GLU A 55 4.45 -2.78 -19.46
N GLU A 56 3.41 -3.58 -19.47
CA GLU A 56 3.08 -4.40 -20.62
C GLU A 56 2.48 -3.54 -21.74
#